data_9900db3244c399d092d13fcf88437416
#
_entry.id   9900db3244c399d092d13fcf88437416
#
_cell.length_a   1.000
_cell.length_b   1.000
_cell.length_c   1.000
_cell.angle_alpha   90.00
_cell.angle_beta   90.00
_cell.angle_gamma   90.00
#
_symmetry.space_group_name_H-M   'P 1'
#
loop_
_entity.id
_entity.type
_entity.pdbx_description
1 polymer ?
#
loop_
_entity_poly.entity_id
_entity_poly.type
_entity_poly.pdbx_seq_one_letter_code
_entity_poly.pdbx_strand_id
1 'polypeptide(L)'
;FLVGKLEMMSIPNFSFGDYTIDQLPQTAKITVDKPLIVSDFREKNQTWKLYAQMKTPFKNEDDHIGFVEGFTYTSPISGATVSDISNNTLIIEGKSGGKEETLTVDQLQDSFKLTIPDGIRSGNYTGIITWTFSETP
;
A
#
# COMPACT_ATOMS: atom_id res chain seq x y z
N PHE A 1 -27.61 -4.42 -21.94
CA PHE A 1 -27.33 -4.61 -20.51
C PHE A 1 -25.91 -4.16 -20.17
N LEU A 2 -25.69 -3.94 -18.90
CA LEU A 2 -24.39 -3.49 -18.44
C LEU A 2 -23.57 -4.66 -17.92
N VAL A 3 -22.31 -4.71 -18.33
CA VAL A 3 -21.34 -5.66 -17.80
C VAL A 3 -20.53 -4.94 -16.75
N GLY A 4 -20.61 -5.41 -15.52
CA GLY A 4 -19.83 -4.87 -14.43
C GLY A 4 -18.39 -5.34 -14.49
N LYS A 5 -17.53 -4.65 -13.75
CA LYS A 5 -16.11 -4.99 -13.69
C LYS A 5 -15.56 -4.82 -12.29
N LEU A 6 -14.41 -5.42 -12.06
CA LEU A 6 -13.61 -5.24 -10.86
C LEU A 6 -12.64 -4.08 -11.10
N GLU A 7 -12.69 -3.05 -10.25
CA GLU A 7 -11.81 -1.90 -10.42
C GLU A 7 -11.48 -1.21 -9.11
N MET A 8 -10.35 -0.54 -9.08
CA MET A 8 -9.99 0.35 -7.99
C MET A 8 -10.62 1.72 -8.23
N MET A 9 -11.56 2.11 -7.39
CA MET A 9 -12.24 3.40 -7.48
C MET A 9 -11.41 4.52 -6.87
N SER A 10 -10.54 4.20 -5.92
CA SER A 10 -9.64 5.16 -5.28
C SER A 10 -8.35 4.46 -4.93
N ILE A 11 -7.24 5.06 -5.32
CA ILE A 11 -5.89 4.56 -5.08
C ILE A 11 -5.17 5.55 -4.18
N PRO A 12 -4.75 5.14 -2.97
CA PRO A 12 -4.09 6.07 -2.05
C PRO A 12 -2.65 6.36 -2.46
N ASN A 13 -2.19 7.53 -2.10
CA ASN A 13 -0.78 7.88 -2.13
C ASN A 13 -0.31 8.17 -0.71
N PHE A 14 0.94 7.84 -0.44
CA PHE A 14 1.53 7.94 0.90
C PHE A 14 2.59 9.03 0.93
N SER A 15 2.62 9.76 2.05
CA SER A 15 3.69 10.71 2.35
C SER A 15 4.25 10.39 3.72
N PHE A 16 5.55 10.53 3.88
CA PHE A 16 6.25 10.04 5.07
C PHE A 16 6.90 11.15 5.90
N GLY A 17 6.76 12.41 5.50
CA GLY A 17 7.31 13.54 6.24
C GLY A 17 8.77 13.83 5.91
N ASP A 18 9.30 14.83 6.59
CA ASP A 18 10.68 15.29 6.41
C ASP A 18 11.47 15.05 7.69
N TYR A 19 12.69 14.55 7.54
CA TYR A 19 13.56 14.22 8.67
C TYR A 19 14.98 14.69 8.38
N THR A 20 15.68 15.12 9.41
CA THR A 20 17.10 15.41 9.31
C THR A 20 17.90 14.12 9.54
N ILE A 21 19.11 14.05 8.99
CA ILE A 21 19.92 12.82 9.05
C ILE A 21 20.19 12.39 10.50
N ASP A 22 20.36 13.36 11.39
CA ASP A 22 20.62 13.07 12.80
C ASP A 22 19.41 12.53 13.55
N GLN A 23 18.20 12.60 12.98
CA GLN A 23 17.00 12.00 13.56
C GLN A 23 16.85 10.51 13.23
N LEU A 24 17.69 9.97 12.34
CA LEU A 24 17.58 8.59 11.89
C LEU A 24 18.36 7.63 12.80
N PRO A 25 17.93 6.36 12.97
CA PRO A 25 16.73 5.77 12.37
C PRO A 25 15.45 6.28 13.02
N GLN A 26 14.37 6.30 12.24
CA GLN A 26 13.10 6.88 12.69
C GLN A 26 11.92 6.15 12.06
N THR A 27 10.85 5.94 12.85
CA THR A 27 9.58 5.51 12.30
C THR A 27 8.88 6.72 11.71
N ALA A 28 8.59 6.67 10.41
CA ALA A 28 7.99 7.78 9.70
C ALA A 28 6.53 7.97 10.11
N LYS A 29 6.10 9.23 10.14
CA LYS A 29 4.68 9.56 10.28
C LYS A 29 4.04 9.49 8.90
N ILE A 30 3.15 8.53 8.71
CA ILE A 30 2.51 8.30 7.42
C ILE A 30 1.27 9.15 7.28
N THR A 31 1.18 9.87 6.17
CA THR A 31 0.00 10.62 5.77
C THR A 31 -0.53 10.04 4.47
N VAL A 32 -1.82 9.75 4.41
CA VAL A 32 -2.49 9.17 3.25
C VAL A 32 -3.47 10.21 2.70
N ASP A 33 -3.47 10.43 1.40
CA ASP A 33 -4.27 11.49 0.77
C ASP A 33 -5.73 11.09 0.54
N LYS A 34 -6.00 9.82 0.34
CA LYS A 34 -7.37 9.34 0.07
C LYS A 34 -7.50 7.87 0.40
N PRO A 35 -8.73 7.37 0.58
CA PRO A 35 -8.95 5.97 0.94
C PRO A 35 -8.66 5.04 -0.23
N LEU A 36 -8.52 3.75 0.09
CA LEU A 36 -8.49 2.67 -0.88
C LEU A 36 -9.93 2.18 -1.05
N ILE A 37 -10.44 2.22 -2.27
CA ILE A 37 -11.79 1.78 -2.58
C ILE A 37 -11.76 0.84 -3.77
N VAL A 38 -12.32 -0.34 -3.59
CA VAL A 38 -12.44 -1.36 -4.64
C VAL A 38 -13.90 -1.68 -4.84
N SER A 39 -14.36 -1.65 -6.08
CA SER A 39 -15.71 -2.07 -6.42
C SER A 39 -15.67 -3.30 -7.33
N ASP A 40 -16.62 -4.19 -7.15
CA ASP A 40 -16.74 -5.38 -7.97
C ASP A 40 -18.21 -5.59 -8.37
N PHE A 41 -18.53 -5.17 -9.58
CA PHE A 41 -19.86 -5.29 -10.15
C PHE A 41 -19.97 -6.47 -11.11
N ARG A 42 -19.01 -7.40 -11.09
CA ARG A 42 -19.11 -8.64 -11.87
C ARG A 42 -20.28 -9.51 -11.37
N GLU A 43 -20.58 -10.54 -12.11
CA GLU A 43 -21.63 -11.48 -11.72
C GLU A 43 -21.34 -12.10 -10.35
N LYS A 44 -22.39 -12.62 -9.70
CA LYS A 44 -22.29 -13.21 -8.37
C LYS A 44 -21.34 -14.40 -8.32
N ASN A 45 -20.85 -14.71 -7.13
CA ASN A 45 -20.02 -15.88 -6.82
C ASN A 45 -18.58 -15.80 -7.35
N GLN A 46 -18.09 -14.58 -7.58
CA GLN A 46 -16.67 -14.38 -7.90
C GLN A 46 -15.98 -13.76 -6.70
N THR A 47 -14.71 -14.03 -6.56
CA THR A 47 -13.89 -13.45 -5.50
C THR A 47 -12.69 -12.71 -6.09
N TRP A 48 -12.14 -11.80 -5.30
CA TRP A 48 -10.95 -11.07 -5.70
C TRP A 48 -10.06 -10.82 -4.49
N LYS A 49 -8.77 -10.68 -4.77
CA LYS A 49 -7.78 -10.26 -3.77
C LYS A 49 -6.96 -9.12 -4.36
N LEU A 50 -6.65 -8.14 -3.55
CA LEU A 50 -5.79 -7.03 -3.96
C LEU A 50 -4.46 -7.14 -3.25
N TYR A 51 -3.40 -7.17 -4.02
CA TYR A 51 -2.02 -7.22 -3.53
C TYR A 51 -1.32 -5.91 -3.81
N ALA A 52 -0.40 -5.57 -2.92
CA ALA A 52 0.52 -4.46 -3.12
C ALA A 52 1.95 -4.97 -3.02
N GLN A 53 2.81 -4.41 -3.82
CA GLN A 53 4.23 -4.73 -3.79
C GLN A 53 5.04 -3.50 -4.17
N MET A 54 6.05 -3.18 -3.37
CA MET A 54 7.03 -2.16 -3.74
C MET A 54 8.18 -2.84 -4.46
N LYS A 55 8.12 -2.88 -5.79
CA LYS A 55 9.14 -3.51 -6.63
C LYS A 55 10.36 -2.63 -6.82
N THR A 56 10.16 -1.31 -6.69
CA THR A 56 11.24 -0.34 -6.82
C THR A 56 11.57 0.19 -5.43
N PRO A 57 12.82 0.07 -4.98
CA PRO A 57 13.20 0.58 -3.66
C PRO A 57 13.10 2.10 -3.61
N PHE A 58 13.13 2.66 -2.40
CA PHE A 58 13.19 4.11 -2.24
C PHE A 58 14.51 4.64 -2.80
N LYS A 59 14.41 5.57 -3.72
CA LYS A 59 15.56 6.22 -4.37
C LYS A 59 15.45 7.73 -4.24
N ASN A 60 16.61 8.40 -4.13
CA ASN A 60 16.62 9.85 -4.18
C ASN A 60 16.67 10.36 -5.63
N GLU A 61 16.72 11.69 -5.81
CA GLU A 61 16.73 12.33 -7.14
C GLU A 61 17.96 11.98 -7.98
N ASP A 62 19.03 11.46 -7.37
CA ASP A 62 20.24 11.02 -8.06
C ASP A 62 20.27 9.50 -8.29
N ASP A 63 19.14 8.84 -8.17
CA ASP A 63 18.99 7.37 -8.29
C ASP A 63 19.77 6.56 -7.25
N HIS A 64 20.21 7.19 -6.16
CA HIS A 64 20.82 6.45 -5.06
C HIS A 64 19.75 5.73 -4.28
N ILE A 65 19.92 4.43 -4.11
CA ILE A 65 19.02 3.59 -3.32
C ILE A 65 19.20 3.96 -1.86
N GLY A 66 18.12 4.39 -1.22
CA GLY A 66 18.13 4.68 0.21
C GLY A 66 17.98 3.43 1.04
N PHE A 67 16.92 2.67 0.75
CA PHE A 67 16.61 1.46 1.50
C PHE A 67 15.56 0.66 0.74
N VAL A 68 15.52 -0.65 1.01
CA VAL A 68 14.60 -1.59 0.36
C VAL A 68 13.67 -2.27 1.35
N GLU A 69 13.94 -2.14 2.63
CA GLU A 69 13.20 -2.80 3.70
C GLU A 69 12.59 -1.79 4.65
N GLY A 70 11.79 -2.27 5.61
CA GLY A 70 11.25 -1.43 6.66
C GLY A 70 9.86 -0.86 6.37
N PHE A 71 9.28 -1.15 5.21
CA PHE A 71 7.90 -0.77 4.90
C PHE A 71 7.01 -1.99 5.06
N THR A 72 6.19 -1.99 6.13
CA THR A 72 5.39 -3.15 6.50
C THR A 72 3.91 -2.84 6.49
N TYR A 73 3.12 -3.89 6.39
CA TYR A 73 1.66 -3.80 6.39
C TYR A 73 1.07 -4.82 7.36
N THR A 74 0.15 -4.37 8.21
CA THR A 74 -0.66 -5.23 9.08
C THR A 74 -2.11 -5.02 8.73
N SER A 75 -2.81 -6.11 8.36
CA SER A 75 -4.21 -6.00 7.96
C SER A 75 -5.09 -5.43 9.08
N PRO A 76 -5.84 -4.37 8.83
CA PRO A 76 -6.78 -3.84 9.82
C PRO A 76 -8.00 -4.73 10.01
N ILE A 77 -8.21 -5.69 9.11
CA ILE A 77 -9.36 -6.60 9.15
C ILE A 77 -9.02 -7.86 9.93
N SER A 78 -7.93 -8.54 9.57
CA SER A 78 -7.50 -9.76 10.25
C SER A 78 -6.62 -9.50 11.47
N GLY A 79 -5.87 -8.41 11.46
CA GLY A 79 -4.97 -8.03 12.54
C GLY A 79 -3.75 -8.91 12.71
N ALA A 80 -3.66 -10.01 11.99
CA ALA A 80 -2.71 -11.07 12.28
C ALA A 80 -1.48 -11.09 11.39
N THR A 81 -1.58 -10.56 10.18
CA THR A 81 -0.52 -10.71 9.20
C THR A 81 0.29 -9.43 9.07
N VAL A 82 1.61 -9.57 9.22
CA VAL A 82 2.55 -8.48 8.95
C VAL A 82 3.49 -8.97 7.86
N SER A 83 3.62 -8.18 6.80
CA SER A 83 4.50 -8.49 5.67
C SER A 83 5.34 -7.28 5.33
N ASP A 84 6.57 -7.52 4.90
CA ASP A 84 7.37 -6.47 4.29
C ASP A 84 6.85 -6.26 2.88
N ILE A 85 6.46 -5.03 2.55
CA ILE A 85 5.78 -4.72 1.28
C ILE A 85 6.72 -4.81 0.06
N SER A 86 8.01 -5.06 0.27
CA SER A 86 8.89 -5.45 -0.84
C SER A 86 8.51 -6.82 -1.39
N ASN A 87 7.80 -7.62 -0.60
CA ASN A 87 7.18 -8.86 -1.04
C ASN A 87 5.74 -8.60 -1.45
N ASN A 88 5.18 -9.50 -2.27
CA ASN A 88 3.78 -9.40 -2.68
C ASN A 88 2.88 -9.58 -1.45
N THR A 89 2.13 -8.55 -1.10
CA THR A 89 1.41 -8.46 0.17
C THR A 89 -0.08 -8.35 -0.06
N LEU A 90 -0.87 -9.27 0.52
CA LEU A 90 -2.32 -9.19 0.46
C LEU A 90 -2.81 -8.02 1.32
N ILE A 91 -3.52 -7.09 0.69
CA ILE A 91 -4.02 -5.89 1.36
C ILE A 91 -5.47 -6.06 1.77
N ILE A 92 -6.33 -6.46 0.84
CA ILE A 92 -7.76 -6.60 1.07
C ILE A 92 -8.33 -7.60 0.07
N GLU A 93 -9.42 -8.25 0.46
CA GLU A 93 -10.12 -9.18 -0.42
C GLU A 93 -11.62 -9.01 -0.28
N GLY A 94 -12.36 -9.46 -1.27
CA GLY A 94 -13.81 -9.34 -1.27
C GLY A 94 -14.46 -10.23 -2.30
N LYS A 95 -15.77 -10.01 -2.46
CA LYS A 95 -16.61 -10.77 -3.36
C LYS A 95 -17.38 -9.85 -4.30
N SER A 96 -17.76 -10.38 -5.46
CA SER A 96 -18.59 -9.68 -6.42
C SER A 96 -20.02 -9.48 -5.87
N GLY A 97 -20.79 -8.69 -6.58
CA GLY A 97 -22.18 -8.43 -6.24
C GLY A 97 -22.52 -6.97 -6.02
N GLY A 98 -21.71 -6.07 -6.56
CA GLY A 98 -21.97 -4.63 -6.48
C GLY A 98 -21.58 -3.98 -5.17
N LYS A 99 -20.77 -4.66 -4.38
CA LYS A 99 -20.34 -4.17 -3.08
C LYS A 99 -18.98 -3.51 -3.17
N GLU A 100 -18.85 -2.37 -2.52
CA GLU A 100 -17.54 -1.72 -2.39
C GLU A 100 -16.86 -2.16 -1.10
N GLU A 101 -15.56 -2.38 -1.18
CA GLU A 101 -14.72 -2.59 0.00
C GLU A 101 -13.79 -1.39 0.13
N THR A 102 -13.71 -0.86 1.34
CA THR A 102 -12.97 0.37 1.61
C THR A 102 -12.03 0.19 2.78
N LEU A 103 -10.79 0.66 2.60
CA LEU A 103 -9.90 0.96 3.71
C LEU A 103 -9.82 2.48 3.82
N THR A 104 -10.23 3.01 4.97
CA THR A 104 -10.25 4.45 5.20
C THR A 104 -8.84 5.02 5.32
N VAL A 105 -8.72 6.34 5.21
CA VAL A 105 -7.44 7.01 5.43
C VAL A 105 -6.83 6.64 6.78
N ASP A 106 -7.64 6.65 7.84
CA ASP A 106 -7.16 6.30 9.18
C ASP A 106 -6.69 4.84 9.26
N GLN A 107 -7.44 3.91 8.67
CA GLN A 107 -7.03 2.51 8.64
C GLN A 107 -5.72 2.33 7.88
N LEU A 108 -5.55 3.00 6.75
CA LEU A 108 -4.32 2.92 5.96
C LEU A 108 -3.13 3.49 6.73
N GLN A 109 -3.30 4.63 7.40
CA GLN A 109 -2.23 5.24 8.18
C GLN A 109 -1.80 4.36 9.36
N ASP A 110 -2.75 3.65 9.97
CA ASP A 110 -2.46 2.74 11.08
C ASP A 110 -1.89 1.40 10.64
N SER A 111 -2.21 0.96 9.42
CA SER A 111 -1.86 -0.37 8.93
C SER A 111 -0.46 -0.43 8.32
N PHE A 112 0.03 0.67 7.78
CA PHE A 112 1.35 0.74 7.18
C PHE A 112 2.34 1.36 8.14
N LYS A 113 3.56 0.84 8.13
CA LYS A 113 4.64 1.34 8.96
C LYS A 113 5.92 1.40 8.13
N LEU A 114 6.57 2.55 8.15
CA LEU A 114 7.85 2.74 7.49
C LEU A 114 8.91 3.10 8.53
N THR A 115 9.99 2.33 8.56
CA THR A 115 11.18 2.65 9.36
C THR A 115 12.26 3.15 8.41
N ILE A 116 12.68 4.39 8.61
CA ILE A 116 13.75 4.99 7.81
C ILE A 116 15.06 4.71 8.52
N PRO A 117 16.01 4.00 7.87
CA PRO A 117 17.28 3.65 8.51
C PRO A 117 18.22 4.84 8.58
N ASP A 118 19.26 4.74 9.41
CA ASP A 118 20.37 5.68 9.37
C ASP A 118 21.33 5.31 8.23
N GLY A 119 22.32 6.15 8.00
CA GLY A 119 23.36 5.88 6.99
C GLY A 119 22.96 6.13 5.55
N ILE A 120 21.76 6.68 5.32
CA ILE A 120 21.36 7.05 3.96
C ILE A 120 21.80 8.48 3.64
N ARG A 121 21.93 8.76 2.35
CA ARG A 121 22.26 10.11 1.89
C ARG A 121 21.06 11.02 2.02
N SER A 122 21.30 12.32 2.16
CA SER A 122 20.22 13.30 2.11
C SER A 122 19.61 13.33 0.71
N GLY A 123 18.34 13.72 0.62
CA GLY A 123 17.63 13.82 -0.65
C GLY A 123 16.14 13.56 -0.49
N ASN A 124 15.43 13.67 -1.61
CA ASN A 124 14.02 13.36 -1.67
C ASN A 124 13.87 11.92 -2.18
N TYR A 125 13.35 11.05 -1.35
CA TYR A 125 13.22 9.64 -1.67
C TYR A 125 11.81 9.30 -2.09
N THR A 126 11.68 8.57 -3.20
CA THR A 126 10.39 8.08 -3.69
C THR A 126 10.47 6.59 -3.99
N GLY A 127 9.36 5.92 -3.83
CA GLY A 127 9.18 4.53 -4.21
C GLY A 127 7.87 4.35 -4.94
N ILE A 128 7.70 3.21 -5.59
CA ILE A 128 6.50 2.92 -6.37
C ILE A 128 5.85 1.66 -5.83
N ILE A 129 4.55 1.76 -5.51
CA ILE A 129 3.75 0.63 -5.10
C ILE A 129 2.96 0.14 -6.32
N THR A 130 3.09 -1.13 -6.62
CA THR A 130 2.30 -1.78 -7.68
C THR A 130 1.14 -2.52 -7.05
N TRP A 131 -0.07 -2.22 -7.52
CA TRP A 131 -1.31 -2.85 -7.07
C TRP A 131 -1.76 -3.88 -8.08
N THR A 132 -2.04 -5.09 -7.62
CA THR A 132 -2.38 -6.20 -8.51
C THR A 132 -3.59 -6.95 -7.98
N PHE A 133 -4.59 -7.15 -8.84
CA PHE A 133 -5.71 -8.02 -8.52
C PHE A 133 -5.38 -9.47 -8.84
N SER A 134 -5.85 -10.36 -7.97
CA SER A 134 -5.98 -11.78 -8.27
C SER A 134 -7.46 -12.10 -8.25
N GLU A 135 -7.97 -12.58 -9.38
CA GLU A 135 -9.38 -12.89 -9.55
C GLU A 135 -9.59 -14.39 -9.63
N THR A 136 -10.72 -14.85 -9.07
CA THR A 136 -11.19 -16.20 -9.34
C THR A 136 -12.37 -16.11 -10.29
N PRO A 137 -12.44 -17.02 -11.28
CA PRO A 137 -13.57 -17.08 -12.20
C PRO A 137 -14.86 -17.46 -11.48
#